data_356b90f9f8e23e8ece40ec69885b6dc4
#
_entry.id   356b90f9f8e23e8ece40ec69885b6dc4
#
_cell.length_a   1.000
_cell.length_b   1.000
_cell.length_c   1.000
_cell.angle_alpha   90.00
_cell.angle_beta   90.00
_cell.angle_gamma   90.00
#
_symmetry.space_group_name_H-M   'P 1'
#
loop_
_entity.id
_entity.type
_entity.pdbx_description
1 polymer ?
#
loop_
_entity_poly.entity_id
_entity_poly.type
_entity_poly.pdbx_seq_one_letter_code
_entity_poly.pdbx_strand_id
1 'polypeptide(L)'
;MSENNHRPCFHREDGVLFCEGVSLLELSRRLEQTTYVYSRARIERNYLAYEEALADVPHAICYAMKANSTAGVLQVLARLGAGVDTVSGGEIARALRAGFRPEKIVYSGVGKTAREITFALKAGIGCFNVESEPELERINRIATELGVRAPISIRCNPDVDPKTHPYISTGLKNNKFGIAIADVEDIYLRAANMPGIEVKGIDAHIGSQITEIQPYLDSVHRLLDTMSALRDKGLVLHHLDMGGGLGIQYRPEDQPPTPQTLLRPVRRMMEE
;
A
#
# COMPACT_ATOMS: atom_id res chain seq x y z
N MET A 1 25.31 22.14 3.85
CA MET A 1 24.97 20.71 3.58
C MET A 1 25.82 19.90 4.53
N SER A 2 25.24 19.37 5.59
CA SER A 2 25.97 18.82 6.73
C SER A 2 26.46 17.40 6.48
N GLU A 3 27.67 17.09 6.91
CA GLU A 3 28.37 15.79 6.86
C GLU A 3 27.65 14.61 7.54
N ASN A 4 26.39 14.77 7.94
CA ASN A 4 25.64 13.79 8.72
C ASN A 4 24.94 12.67 7.89
N ASN A 5 25.20 12.57 6.58
CA ASN A 5 24.40 11.69 5.70
C ASN A 5 24.89 10.23 5.66
N HIS A 6 25.91 9.84 6.43
CA HIS A 6 26.52 8.50 6.36
C HIS A 6 26.47 7.69 7.68
N ARG A 7 25.99 8.27 8.78
CA ARG A 7 25.90 7.52 10.04
C ARG A 7 24.68 6.57 10.00
N PRO A 8 24.86 5.30 10.43
CA PRO A 8 23.72 4.41 10.65
C PRO A 8 22.74 5.02 11.65
N CYS A 9 21.43 4.86 11.41
CA CYS A 9 20.41 5.38 12.33
C CYS A 9 20.53 4.80 13.74
N PHE A 10 21.01 3.58 13.85
CA PHE A 10 21.41 2.95 15.10
C PHE A 10 22.91 2.66 15.05
N HIS A 11 23.65 3.11 16.06
CA HIS A 11 25.09 2.93 16.14
C HIS A 11 25.56 2.89 17.60
N ARG A 12 26.80 2.49 17.84
CA ARG A 12 27.42 2.50 19.16
C ARG A 12 28.51 3.57 19.21
N GLU A 13 28.54 4.31 20.32
CA GLU A 13 29.62 5.22 20.71
C GLU A 13 30.02 4.86 22.14
N ASP A 14 31.28 4.57 22.38
CA ASP A 14 31.83 4.17 23.69
C ASP A 14 31.02 3.07 24.40
N GLY A 15 30.56 2.09 23.62
CA GLY A 15 29.76 0.96 24.11
C GLY A 15 28.27 1.25 24.30
N VAL A 16 27.84 2.51 24.24
CA VAL A 16 26.43 2.93 24.37
C VAL A 16 25.73 2.90 23.02
N LEU A 17 24.52 2.36 22.98
CA LEU A 17 23.69 2.35 21.77
C LEU A 17 22.94 3.67 21.62
N PHE A 18 23.00 4.23 20.42
CA PHE A 18 22.28 5.45 20.02
C PHE A 18 21.29 5.16 18.90
N CYS A 19 20.19 5.90 18.92
CA CYS A 19 19.31 6.08 17.77
C CYS A 19 19.43 7.54 17.31
N GLU A 20 20.01 7.75 16.12
CA GLU A 20 20.39 9.10 15.66
C GLU A 20 21.29 9.81 16.70
N GLY A 21 20.87 10.94 17.26
CA GLY A 21 21.61 11.64 18.32
C GLY A 21 21.15 11.33 19.74
N VAL A 22 20.29 10.30 19.94
CA VAL A 22 19.70 9.99 21.25
C VAL A 22 20.32 8.74 21.86
N SER A 23 20.90 8.88 23.06
CA SER A 23 21.39 7.73 23.86
C SER A 23 20.23 6.87 24.32
N LEU A 24 20.20 5.59 23.92
CA LEU A 24 19.13 4.68 24.35
C LEU A 24 19.28 4.28 25.82
N LEU A 25 20.47 4.35 26.38
CA LEU A 25 20.69 4.16 27.81
C LEU A 25 20.04 5.27 28.65
N GLU A 26 20.20 6.54 28.25
CA GLU A 26 19.55 7.65 28.93
C GLU A 26 18.02 7.62 28.74
N LEU A 27 17.57 7.28 27.53
CA LEU A 27 16.15 7.14 27.23
C LEU A 27 15.50 6.06 28.10
N SER A 28 16.14 4.89 28.24
CA SER A 28 15.61 3.78 29.07
C SER A 28 15.47 4.16 30.53
N ARG A 29 16.42 4.96 31.08
CA ARG A 29 16.35 5.46 32.46
C ARG A 29 15.18 6.41 32.70
N ARG A 30 14.78 7.17 31.66
CA ARG A 30 13.65 8.13 31.77
C ARG A 30 12.28 7.47 31.62
N LEU A 31 12.19 6.41 30.82
CA LEU A 31 10.90 5.80 30.47
C LEU A 31 10.46 4.70 31.43
N GLU A 32 11.40 4.10 32.17
CA GLU A 32 11.15 3.05 33.21
C GLU A 32 10.27 1.87 32.72
N GLN A 33 10.18 1.65 31.41
CA GLN A 33 9.36 0.61 30.77
C GLN A 33 10.00 0.08 29.50
N THR A 34 9.60 -1.12 29.07
CA THR A 34 9.98 -1.67 27.75
C THR A 34 9.46 -0.76 26.64
N THR A 35 10.36 -0.35 25.75
CA THR A 35 10.04 0.64 24.72
C THR A 35 10.59 0.22 23.37
N TYR A 36 9.78 0.37 22.33
CA TYR A 36 10.21 0.29 20.94
C TYR A 36 10.69 1.66 20.45
N VAL A 37 11.85 1.69 19.84
CA VAL A 37 12.45 2.92 19.31
C VAL A 37 12.48 2.87 17.79
N TYR A 38 11.95 3.88 17.13
CA TYR A 38 11.95 4.05 15.69
C TYR A 38 12.76 5.27 15.30
N SER A 39 13.65 5.11 14.31
CA SER A 39 14.40 6.22 13.75
C SER A 39 13.55 6.98 12.74
N ARG A 40 13.37 8.28 12.95
CA ARG A 40 12.70 9.18 12.02
C ARG A 40 13.44 9.25 10.68
N ALA A 41 14.76 9.44 10.73
CA ALA A 41 15.58 9.51 9.53
C ALA A 41 15.54 8.22 8.70
N ARG A 42 15.35 7.04 9.34
CA ARG A 42 15.18 5.78 8.61
C ARG A 42 13.83 5.72 7.90
N ILE A 43 12.77 6.16 8.56
CA ILE A 43 11.42 6.22 7.95
C ILE A 43 11.45 7.16 6.74
N GLU A 44 12.00 8.36 6.90
CA GLU A 44 12.11 9.35 5.83
C GLU A 44 12.94 8.82 4.65
N ARG A 45 14.10 8.22 4.90
CA ARG A 45 14.94 7.63 3.84
C ARG A 45 14.24 6.51 3.08
N ASN A 46 13.53 5.63 3.78
CA ASN A 46 12.82 4.54 3.14
C ASN A 46 11.69 5.06 2.23
N TYR A 47 10.96 6.08 2.67
CA TYR A 47 9.94 6.73 1.84
C TYR A 47 10.56 7.41 0.61
N LEU A 48 11.60 8.22 0.83
CA LEU A 48 12.29 8.95 -0.24
C LEU A 48 12.93 8.03 -1.29
N ALA A 49 13.36 6.83 -0.92
CA ALA A 49 13.88 5.85 -1.88
C ALA A 49 12.82 5.39 -2.91
N TYR A 50 11.54 5.34 -2.53
CA TYR A 50 10.44 5.10 -3.46
C TYR A 50 10.12 6.34 -4.29
N GLU A 51 10.07 7.53 -3.67
CA GLU A 51 9.88 8.81 -4.38
C GLU A 51 10.94 9.00 -5.46
N GLU A 52 12.21 8.75 -5.13
CA GLU A 52 13.33 8.85 -6.09
C GLU A 52 13.18 7.83 -7.24
N ALA A 53 12.78 6.60 -6.93
CA ALA A 53 12.60 5.56 -7.93
C ALA A 53 11.44 5.84 -8.89
N LEU A 54 10.48 6.68 -8.51
CA LEU A 54 9.27 7.01 -9.27
C LEU A 54 9.23 8.48 -9.74
N ALA A 55 10.29 9.26 -9.54
CA ALA A 55 10.30 10.73 -9.72
C ALA A 55 9.77 11.21 -11.09
N ASP A 56 9.95 10.42 -12.14
CA ASP A 56 9.59 10.82 -13.52
C ASP A 56 8.19 10.36 -13.94
N VAL A 57 7.43 9.71 -13.05
CA VAL A 57 6.07 9.23 -13.35
C VAL A 57 5.07 9.70 -12.31
N PRO A 58 3.81 10.01 -12.68
CA PRO A 58 2.76 10.28 -11.72
C PRO A 58 2.57 9.06 -10.80
N HIS A 59 2.70 9.26 -9.49
CA HIS A 59 2.62 8.16 -8.52
C HIS A 59 2.06 8.58 -7.17
N ALA A 60 1.67 7.59 -6.38
CA ALA A 60 1.34 7.74 -4.96
C ALA A 60 1.96 6.58 -4.18
N ILE A 61 2.63 6.89 -3.08
CA ILE A 61 3.17 5.89 -2.16
C ILE A 61 2.25 5.84 -0.95
N CYS A 62 1.49 4.74 -0.81
CA CYS A 62 0.55 4.53 0.28
C CYS A 62 1.18 3.64 1.36
N TYR A 63 1.43 4.22 2.53
CA TYR A 63 1.98 3.48 3.66
C TYR A 63 0.98 2.47 4.22
N ALA A 64 1.35 1.20 4.29
CA ALA A 64 0.51 0.15 4.90
C ALA A 64 0.44 0.33 6.43
N MET A 65 -0.65 0.93 6.92
CA MET A 65 -0.80 1.31 8.33
C MET A 65 -0.73 0.12 9.30
N LYS A 66 -1.14 -1.07 8.84
CA LYS A 66 -1.04 -2.32 9.62
C LYS A 66 0.37 -2.63 10.12
N ALA A 67 1.41 -2.11 9.46
CA ALA A 67 2.80 -2.31 9.88
C ALA A 67 3.10 -1.56 11.18
N ASN A 68 2.69 -0.31 11.31
CA ASN A 68 2.79 0.48 12.53
C ASN A 68 1.84 1.68 12.50
N SER A 69 0.82 1.65 13.33
CA SER A 69 -0.19 2.72 13.41
C SER A 69 0.11 3.76 14.51
N THR A 70 1.34 3.83 15.03
CA THR A 70 1.75 4.81 16.04
C THR A 70 1.66 6.22 15.46
N ALA A 71 1.04 7.15 16.19
CA ALA A 71 0.77 8.51 15.71
C ALA A 71 2.05 9.24 15.24
N GLY A 72 3.17 9.09 15.95
CA GLY A 72 4.44 9.70 15.56
C GLY A 72 4.96 9.20 14.21
N VAL A 73 4.87 7.89 13.94
CA VAL A 73 5.25 7.30 12.64
C VAL A 73 4.34 7.84 11.53
N LEU A 74 3.02 7.83 11.77
CA LEU A 74 2.05 8.30 10.80
C LEU A 74 2.23 9.78 10.45
N GLN A 75 2.49 10.63 11.45
CA GLN A 75 2.73 12.06 11.24
C GLN A 75 3.99 12.34 10.42
N VAL A 76 5.06 11.54 10.58
CA VAL A 76 6.25 11.67 9.74
C VAL A 76 5.89 11.43 8.28
N LEU A 77 5.19 10.35 7.98
CA LEU A 77 4.79 9.99 6.62
C LEU A 77 3.78 10.97 6.01
N ALA A 78 2.79 11.42 6.80
CA ALA A 78 1.83 12.43 6.35
C ALA A 78 2.51 13.75 5.97
N ARG A 79 3.52 14.20 6.73
CA ARG A 79 4.31 15.41 6.42
C ARG A 79 5.16 15.27 5.15
N LEU A 80 5.58 14.07 4.80
CA LEU A 80 6.27 13.78 3.55
C LEU A 80 5.32 13.75 2.35
N GLY A 81 4.00 13.82 2.57
CA GLY A 81 2.99 13.79 1.53
C GLY A 81 2.55 12.39 1.12
N ALA A 82 2.94 11.36 1.87
CA ALA A 82 2.53 9.98 1.63
C ALA A 82 1.00 9.83 1.63
N GLY A 83 0.50 8.85 0.89
CA GLY A 83 -0.79 8.24 1.10
C GLY A 83 -0.73 7.17 2.19
N VAL A 84 -1.86 6.54 2.47
CA VAL A 84 -1.94 5.47 3.44
C VAL A 84 -2.93 4.39 3.00
N ASP A 85 -2.50 3.14 3.09
CA ASP A 85 -3.36 1.97 2.94
C ASP A 85 -3.88 1.53 4.30
N THR A 86 -5.20 1.41 4.43
CA THR A 86 -5.93 1.13 5.66
C THR A 86 -6.80 -0.12 5.50
N VAL A 87 -7.05 -0.84 6.59
CA VAL A 87 -7.88 -2.06 6.57
C VAL A 87 -9.06 -2.00 7.54
N SER A 88 -9.34 -0.84 8.10
CA SER A 88 -10.50 -0.61 8.98
C SER A 88 -10.88 0.87 9.09
N GLY A 89 -12.12 1.13 9.47
CA GLY A 89 -12.58 2.50 9.77
C GLY A 89 -11.81 3.14 10.93
N GLY A 90 -11.32 2.35 11.88
CA GLY A 90 -10.45 2.81 12.96
C GLY A 90 -9.10 3.33 12.45
N GLU A 91 -8.52 2.66 11.46
CA GLU A 91 -7.29 3.11 10.81
C GLU A 91 -7.54 4.38 9.98
N ILE A 92 -8.65 4.47 9.24
CA ILE A 92 -9.04 5.69 8.52
C ILE A 92 -9.14 6.88 9.49
N ALA A 93 -9.83 6.71 10.63
CA ALA A 93 -9.94 7.76 11.64
C ALA A 93 -8.58 8.17 12.21
N ARG A 94 -7.67 7.20 12.39
CA ARG A 94 -6.30 7.45 12.86
C ARG A 94 -5.46 8.16 11.81
N ALA A 95 -5.59 7.80 10.52
CA ALA A 95 -4.94 8.46 9.41
C ALA A 95 -5.32 9.94 9.31
N LEU A 96 -6.62 10.23 9.37
CA LEU A 96 -7.13 11.61 9.34
C LEU A 96 -6.58 12.44 10.51
N ARG A 97 -6.54 11.88 11.73
CA ARG A 97 -5.96 12.55 12.90
C ARG A 97 -4.46 12.78 12.77
N ALA A 98 -3.75 11.90 12.07
CA ALA A 98 -2.31 12.04 11.82
C ALA A 98 -1.97 13.08 10.74
N GLY A 99 -2.97 13.56 9.99
CA GLY A 99 -2.83 14.59 8.98
C GLY A 99 -2.71 14.06 7.54
N PHE A 100 -3.06 12.80 7.29
CA PHE A 100 -3.19 12.33 5.90
C PHE A 100 -4.39 13.00 5.23
N ARG A 101 -4.21 13.36 3.98
CA ARG A 101 -5.28 13.92 3.15
C ARG A 101 -6.26 12.80 2.79
N PRO A 102 -7.58 13.01 2.92
CA PRO A 102 -8.58 11.97 2.64
C PRO A 102 -8.41 11.31 1.28
N GLU A 103 -8.19 12.09 0.24
CA GLU A 103 -8.02 11.61 -1.14
C GLU A 103 -6.74 10.78 -1.37
N LYS A 104 -5.85 10.71 -0.37
CA LYS A 104 -4.66 9.83 -0.36
C LYS A 104 -4.82 8.61 0.56
N ILE A 105 -6.05 8.35 1.03
CA ILE A 105 -6.37 7.17 1.84
C ILE A 105 -6.96 6.10 0.93
N VAL A 106 -6.37 4.91 0.98
CA VAL A 106 -6.88 3.69 0.33
C VAL A 106 -7.47 2.80 1.40
N TYR A 107 -8.63 2.20 1.13
CA TYR A 107 -9.28 1.26 2.04
C TYR A 107 -9.31 -0.15 1.46
N SER A 108 -8.41 -0.98 1.92
CA SER A 108 -8.22 -2.39 1.57
C SER A 108 -8.85 -3.33 2.60
N GLY A 109 -8.76 -4.65 2.37
CA GLY A 109 -9.16 -5.69 3.33
C GLY A 109 -10.56 -6.23 3.13
N VAL A 110 -10.75 -7.49 3.55
CA VAL A 110 -11.94 -8.32 3.27
C VAL A 110 -13.12 -8.09 4.23
N GLY A 111 -12.95 -7.29 5.26
CA GLY A 111 -13.92 -7.14 6.36
C GLY A 111 -14.65 -5.81 6.45
N LYS A 112 -14.75 -5.05 5.34
CA LYS A 112 -15.39 -3.73 5.34
C LYS A 112 -16.87 -3.81 5.72
N THR A 113 -17.24 -3.27 6.87
CA THR A 113 -18.63 -3.21 7.34
C THR A 113 -19.38 -2.03 6.69
N ALA A 114 -20.72 -2.10 6.66
CA ALA A 114 -21.54 -1.00 6.13
C ALA A 114 -21.28 0.32 6.85
N ARG A 115 -21.07 0.29 8.19
CA ARG A 115 -20.75 1.48 8.99
C ARG A 115 -19.42 2.10 8.58
N GLU A 116 -18.40 1.29 8.36
CA GLU A 116 -17.06 1.75 7.97
C GLU A 116 -17.04 2.27 6.52
N ILE A 117 -17.76 1.62 5.60
CA ILE A 117 -17.95 2.11 4.23
C ILE A 117 -18.63 3.49 4.26
N THR A 118 -19.71 3.65 5.02
CA THR A 118 -20.41 4.94 5.21
C THR A 118 -19.46 6.01 5.75
N PHE A 119 -18.63 5.65 6.76
CA PHE A 119 -17.65 6.57 7.33
C PHE A 119 -16.60 7.00 6.29
N ALA A 120 -16.04 6.04 5.56
CA ALA A 120 -15.03 6.26 4.54
C ALA A 120 -15.55 7.15 3.39
N LEU A 121 -16.77 6.89 2.90
CA LEU A 121 -17.42 7.72 1.88
C LEU A 121 -17.63 9.15 2.37
N LYS A 122 -18.12 9.35 3.60
CA LYS A 122 -18.30 10.67 4.21
C LYS A 122 -16.99 11.41 4.45
N ALA A 123 -15.91 10.67 4.70
CA ALA A 123 -14.56 11.22 4.85
C ALA A 123 -13.94 11.62 3.50
N GLY A 124 -14.47 11.13 2.38
CA GLY A 124 -13.97 11.44 1.04
C GLY A 124 -12.64 10.75 0.75
N ILE A 125 -12.48 9.45 1.12
CA ILE A 125 -11.26 8.71 0.85
C ILE A 125 -11.00 8.55 -0.64
N GLY A 126 -9.74 8.32 -1.01
CA GLY A 126 -9.29 8.26 -2.40
C GLY A 126 -9.74 7.02 -3.15
N CYS A 127 -9.76 5.85 -2.50
CA CYS A 127 -10.12 4.59 -3.17
C CYS A 127 -10.51 3.50 -2.16
N PHE A 128 -11.46 2.66 -2.59
CA PHE A 128 -11.72 1.35 -1.98
C PHE A 128 -11.10 0.26 -2.86
N ASN A 129 -10.21 -0.56 -2.31
CA ASN A 129 -9.76 -1.79 -2.96
C ASN A 129 -10.79 -2.89 -2.65
N VAL A 130 -11.60 -3.23 -3.64
CA VAL A 130 -12.74 -4.16 -3.52
C VAL A 130 -12.25 -5.59 -3.63
N GLU A 131 -12.59 -6.42 -2.65
CA GLU A 131 -12.09 -7.79 -2.53
C GLU A 131 -13.09 -8.86 -2.98
N SER A 132 -14.36 -8.49 -3.22
CA SER A 132 -15.41 -9.43 -3.64
C SER A 132 -16.62 -8.72 -4.25
N GLU A 133 -17.41 -9.47 -5.03
CA GLU A 133 -18.65 -8.95 -5.62
C GLU A 133 -19.70 -8.54 -4.57
N PRO A 134 -19.97 -9.31 -3.50
CA PRO A 134 -20.91 -8.87 -2.47
C PRO A 134 -20.44 -7.57 -1.76
N GLU A 135 -19.15 -7.33 -1.68
CA GLU A 135 -18.61 -6.07 -1.16
C GLU A 135 -18.87 -4.92 -2.14
N LEU A 136 -18.64 -5.13 -3.44
CA LEU A 136 -18.92 -4.16 -4.49
C LEU A 136 -20.40 -3.72 -4.47
N GLU A 137 -21.31 -4.67 -4.40
CA GLU A 137 -22.76 -4.40 -4.31
C GLU A 137 -23.11 -3.60 -3.04
N ARG A 138 -22.49 -3.93 -1.91
CA ARG A 138 -22.68 -3.20 -0.64
C ARG A 138 -22.19 -1.77 -0.75
N ILE A 139 -21.01 -1.55 -1.33
CA ILE A 139 -20.46 -0.21 -1.55
C ILE A 139 -21.38 0.59 -2.48
N ASN A 140 -21.80 0.01 -3.60
CA ASN A 140 -22.71 0.64 -4.55
C ASN A 140 -24.01 1.10 -3.88
N ARG A 141 -24.66 0.21 -3.13
CA ARG A 141 -25.90 0.52 -2.42
C ARG A 141 -25.71 1.69 -1.44
N ILE A 142 -24.68 1.63 -0.59
CA ILE A 142 -24.45 2.69 0.41
C ILE A 142 -24.08 4.02 -0.25
N ALA A 143 -23.27 4.01 -1.30
CA ALA A 143 -22.90 5.20 -2.03
C ALA A 143 -24.13 5.85 -2.71
N THR A 144 -24.99 5.04 -3.32
CA THR A 144 -26.25 5.48 -3.93
C THR A 144 -27.18 6.10 -2.88
N GLU A 145 -27.35 5.45 -1.71
CA GLU A 145 -28.14 5.98 -0.59
C GLU A 145 -27.62 7.31 -0.07
N LEU A 146 -26.30 7.54 -0.14
CA LEU A 146 -25.66 8.80 0.26
C LEU A 146 -25.64 9.86 -0.86
N GLY A 147 -26.06 9.53 -2.08
CA GLY A 147 -26.01 10.42 -3.23
C GLY A 147 -24.59 10.74 -3.71
N VAL A 148 -23.64 9.84 -3.50
CA VAL A 148 -22.23 9.97 -3.92
C VAL A 148 -21.81 8.79 -4.80
N ARG A 149 -20.64 8.92 -5.45
CA ARG A 149 -19.99 7.80 -6.13
C ARG A 149 -18.75 7.39 -5.36
N ALA A 150 -18.63 6.10 -5.09
CA ALA A 150 -17.48 5.49 -4.42
C ALA A 150 -16.35 5.29 -5.41
N PRO A 151 -15.16 5.88 -5.22
CA PRO A 151 -13.98 5.57 -6.03
C PRO A 151 -13.47 4.16 -5.68
N ILE A 152 -13.38 3.28 -6.66
CA ILE A 152 -12.95 1.89 -6.44
C ILE A 152 -11.81 1.45 -7.36
N SER A 153 -11.01 0.54 -6.85
CA SER A 153 -10.21 -0.45 -7.60
C SER A 153 -10.69 -1.85 -7.26
N ILE A 154 -10.67 -2.76 -8.20
CA ILE A 154 -10.90 -4.18 -7.89
C ILE A 154 -9.55 -4.81 -7.60
N ARG A 155 -9.45 -5.47 -6.45
CA ARG A 155 -8.27 -6.26 -6.11
C ARG A 155 -8.31 -7.59 -6.83
N CYS A 156 -7.37 -7.74 -7.75
CA CYS A 156 -7.21 -8.95 -8.54
C CYS A 156 -6.27 -9.93 -7.82
N ASN A 157 -6.62 -11.20 -7.88
CA ASN A 157 -5.67 -12.27 -7.62
C ASN A 157 -5.03 -12.67 -8.95
N PRO A 158 -3.77 -12.31 -9.21
CA PRO A 158 -3.14 -12.54 -10.50
C PRO A 158 -2.65 -13.99 -10.69
N ASP A 159 -2.86 -14.88 -9.71
CA ASP A 159 -2.39 -16.27 -9.73
C ASP A 159 -0.88 -16.39 -10.02
N VAL A 160 -0.09 -15.58 -9.30
CA VAL A 160 1.37 -15.57 -9.36
C VAL A 160 1.93 -16.13 -8.07
N ASP A 161 2.89 -17.06 -8.17
CA ASP A 161 3.62 -17.58 -7.01
C ASP A 161 4.75 -16.60 -6.62
N PRO A 162 4.64 -15.91 -5.46
CA PRO A 162 5.67 -14.99 -5.01
C PRO A 162 6.92 -15.68 -4.48
N LYS A 163 6.98 -17.02 -4.48
CA LYS A 163 8.09 -17.84 -3.96
C LYS A 163 8.48 -17.49 -2.52
N THR A 164 7.50 -17.09 -1.74
CA THR A 164 7.66 -16.78 -0.31
C THR A 164 7.10 -17.88 0.57
N HIS A 165 7.21 -17.72 1.90
CA HIS A 165 6.63 -18.69 2.82
C HIS A 165 5.11 -18.83 2.59
N PRO A 166 4.53 -20.06 2.54
CA PRO A 166 3.12 -20.28 2.21
C PRO A 166 2.12 -19.48 3.04
N TYR A 167 2.44 -19.18 4.31
CA TYR A 167 1.56 -18.41 5.20
C TYR A 167 1.48 -16.91 4.88
N ILE A 168 2.41 -16.37 4.07
CA ILE A 168 2.45 -14.95 3.72
C ILE A 168 2.23 -14.68 2.22
N SER A 169 2.06 -15.73 1.42
CA SER A 169 1.67 -15.66 0.01
C SER A 169 0.20 -15.28 -0.10
N THR A 170 -0.15 -14.32 -0.96
CA THR A 170 -1.53 -13.88 -1.22
C THR A 170 -1.90 -13.91 -2.71
N GLY A 171 -0.99 -14.31 -3.58
CA GLY A 171 -1.15 -14.29 -5.04
C GLY A 171 -1.60 -15.60 -5.68
N LEU A 172 -1.78 -16.68 -4.91
CA LEU A 172 -2.14 -17.99 -5.45
C LEU A 172 -3.68 -18.16 -5.56
N LYS A 173 -4.13 -18.98 -6.52
CA LYS A 173 -5.56 -19.22 -6.86
C LYS A 173 -6.45 -19.56 -5.67
N ASN A 174 -5.95 -20.20 -4.63
CA ASN A 174 -6.73 -20.61 -3.45
C ASN A 174 -6.66 -19.60 -2.29
N ASN A 175 -6.19 -18.38 -2.52
CA ASN A 175 -6.12 -17.37 -1.49
C ASN A 175 -7.48 -16.71 -1.24
N LYS A 176 -7.69 -16.30 0.03
CA LYS A 176 -8.90 -15.62 0.49
C LYS A 176 -9.03 -14.16 0.02
N PHE A 177 -8.01 -13.61 -0.63
CA PHE A 177 -7.92 -12.20 -0.99
C PHE A 177 -8.15 -12.01 -2.49
N GLY A 178 -8.92 -10.97 -2.80
CA GLY A 178 -9.14 -10.52 -4.17
C GLY A 178 -10.02 -11.44 -5.00
N ILE A 179 -10.30 -10.99 -6.20
CA ILE A 179 -11.12 -11.68 -7.21
C ILE A 179 -10.17 -12.35 -8.21
N ALA A 180 -10.50 -13.57 -8.64
CA ALA A 180 -9.69 -14.26 -9.65
C ALA A 180 -9.58 -13.41 -10.92
N ILE A 181 -8.36 -13.27 -11.47
CA ILE A 181 -8.13 -12.39 -12.62
C ILE A 181 -8.98 -12.72 -13.83
N ALA A 182 -9.37 -14.01 -13.98
CA ALA A 182 -10.25 -14.46 -15.07
C ALA A 182 -11.67 -13.87 -14.98
N ASP A 183 -12.13 -13.48 -13.79
CA ASP A 183 -13.50 -12.99 -13.56
C ASP A 183 -13.54 -11.45 -13.49
N VAL A 184 -12.38 -10.81 -13.39
CA VAL A 184 -12.25 -9.37 -13.09
C VAL A 184 -12.86 -8.51 -14.18
N GLU A 185 -12.69 -8.86 -15.44
CA GLU A 185 -13.15 -8.06 -16.58
C GLU A 185 -14.68 -7.91 -16.56
N ASP A 186 -15.43 -9.01 -16.39
CA ASP A 186 -16.89 -8.98 -16.34
C ASP A 186 -17.40 -8.16 -15.14
N ILE A 187 -16.69 -8.23 -14.01
CA ILE A 187 -17.04 -7.46 -12.82
C ILE A 187 -16.81 -5.96 -13.05
N TYR A 188 -15.71 -5.57 -13.73
CA TYR A 188 -15.49 -4.16 -14.09
C TYR A 188 -16.58 -3.62 -15.01
N LEU A 189 -16.97 -4.35 -16.03
CA LEU A 189 -18.03 -3.96 -16.96
C LEU A 189 -19.37 -3.78 -16.24
N ARG A 190 -19.67 -4.61 -15.25
CA ARG A 190 -20.86 -4.45 -14.39
C ARG A 190 -20.69 -3.24 -13.46
N ALA A 191 -19.54 -3.09 -12.80
CA ALA A 191 -19.26 -1.99 -11.88
C ALA A 191 -19.37 -0.61 -12.56
N ALA A 192 -18.92 -0.50 -13.81
CA ALA A 192 -19.02 0.73 -14.60
C ALA A 192 -20.47 1.21 -14.83
N ASN A 193 -21.46 0.30 -14.77
CA ASN A 193 -22.88 0.59 -14.90
C ASN A 193 -23.60 0.80 -13.55
N MET A 194 -22.89 0.66 -12.41
CA MET A 194 -23.46 0.85 -11.08
C MET A 194 -23.53 2.34 -10.72
N PRO A 195 -24.70 2.88 -10.34
CA PRO A 195 -24.87 4.33 -10.12
C PRO A 195 -24.01 4.91 -8.98
N GLY A 196 -23.74 4.10 -7.94
CA GLY A 196 -22.93 4.52 -6.79
C GLY A 196 -21.43 4.24 -6.94
N ILE A 197 -20.96 3.78 -8.10
CA ILE A 197 -19.54 3.39 -8.31
C ILE A 197 -18.84 4.33 -9.29
N GLU A 198 -17.61 4.67 -8.96
CA GLU A 198 -16.64 5.31 -9.86
C GLU A 198 -15.43 4.41 -9.98
N VAL A 199 -15.26 3.75 -11.12
CA VAL A 199 -14.10 2.88 -11.36
C VAL A 199 -12.86 3.75 -11.58
N LYS A 200 -11.81 3.56 -10.76
CA LYS A 200 -10.58 4.34 -10.80
C LYS A 200 -9.38 3.55 -11.29
N GLY A 201 -9.18 2.35 -10.81
CA GLY A 201 -7.96 1.62 -11.05
C GLY A 201 -8.09 0.12 -10.83
N ILE A 202 -6.96 -0.56 -10.79
CA ILE A 202 -6.81 -1.98 -10.53
C ILE A 202 -5.75 -2.20 -9.45
N ASP A 203 -5.96 -3.17 -8.56
CA ASP A 203 -5.07 -3.51 -7.45
C ASP A 203 -4.68 -4.99 -7.48
N ALA A 204 -3.44 -5.30 -7.09
CA ALA A 204 -3.03 -6.63 -6.70
C ALA A 204 -1.97 -6.59 -5.60
N HIS A 205 -2.03 -7.56 -4.69
CA HIS A 205 -1.01 -7.76 -3.68
C HIS A 205 -0.68 -9.25 -3.58
N ILE A 206 0.53 -9.63 -3.98
CA ILE A 206 0.92 -11.03 -4.14
C ILE A 206 1.57 -11.65 -2.89
N GLY A 207 1.96 -10.84 -1.90
CA GLY A 207 2.53 -11.35 -0.65
C GLY A 207 3.42 -10.37 0.08
N SER A 208 4.14 -10.88 1.06
CA SER A 208 5.08 -10.12 1.90
C SER A 208 6.45 -10.76 1.87
N GLN A 209 7.49 -9.99 2.17
CA GLN A 209 8.89 -10.43 2.20
C GLN A 209 9.33 -11.09 0.89
N ILE A 210 8.97 -10.48 -0.23
CA ILE A 210 9.31 -10.95 -1.57
C ILE A 210 10.71 -10.45 -1.92
N THR A 211 11.63 -11.37 -2.12
CA THR A 211 13.05 -11.07 -2.38
C THR A 211 13.44 -11.21 -3.85
N GLU A 212 12.53 -11.71 -4.69
CA GLU A 212 12.70 -11.79 -6.14
C GLU A 212 11.79 -10.78 -6.83
N ILE A 213 12.28 -10.13 -7.90
CA ILE A 213 11.48 -9.13 -8.63
C ILE A 213 10.54 -9.76 -9.67
N GLN A 214 10.86 -10.95 -10.18
CA GLN A 214 10.11 -11.57 -11.27
C GLN A 214 8.62 -11.75 -10.95
N PRO A 215 8.20 -12.22 -9.74
CA PRO A 215 6.79 -12.30 -9.39
C PRO A 215 6.04 -10.98 -9.47
N TYR A 216 6.71 -9.86 -9.15
CA TYR A 216 6.11 -8.53 -9.33
C TYR A 216 5.89 -8.20 -10.79
N LEU A 217 6.90 -8.47 -11.65
CA LEU A 217 6.79 -8.19 -13.08
C LEU A 217 5.69 -9.03 -13.72
N ASP A 218 5.59 -10.31 -13.36
CA ASP A 218 4.54 -11.20 -13.84
C ASP A 218 3.14 -10.71 -13.40
N SER A 219 3.02 -10.24 -12.16
CA SER A 219 1.78 -9.65 -11.64
C SER A 219 1.41 -8.37 -12.40
N VAL A 220 2.34 -7.44 -12.53
CA VAL A 220 2.12 -6.17 -13.24
C VAL A 220 1.74 -6.41 -14.68
N HIS A 221 2.39 -7.36 -15.37
CA HIS A 221 2.05 -7.70 -16.75
C HIS A 221 0.58 -8.14 -16.87
N ARG A 222 0.13 -9.05 -16.01
CA ARG A 222 -1.27 -9.51 -16.02
C ARG A 222 -2.27 -8.38 -15.74
N LEU A 223 -1.91 -7.44 -14.86
CA LEU A 223 -2.74 -6.27 -14.59
C LEU A 223 -2.80 -5.32 -15.80
N LEU A 224 -1.68 -5.08 -16.47
CA LEU A 224 -1.62 -4.25 -17.69
C LEU A 224 -2.41 -4.89 -18.83
N ASP A 225 -2.33 -6.21 -19.03
CA ASP A 225 -3.16 -6.94 -20.00
C ASP A 225 -4.65 -6.73 -19.71
N THR A 226 -5.06 -6.86 -18.44
CA THR A 226 -6.43 -6.61 -18.02
C THR A 226 -6.87 -5.17 -18.27
N MET A 227 -6.01 -4.19 -17.96
CA MET A 227 -6.29 -2.77 -18.24
C MET A 227 -6.44 -2.51 -19.73
N SER A 228 -5.61 -3.15 -20.57
CA SER A 228 -5.70 -3.02 -22.02
C SER A 228 -7.00 -3.62 -22.55
N ALA A 229 -7.39 -4.83 -22.12
CA ALA A 229 -8.64 -5.47 -22.51
C ALA A 229 -9.88 -4.64 -22.11
N LEU A 230 -9.86 -4.01 -20.92
CA LEU A 230 -10.92 -3.11 -20.47
C LEU A 230 -10.99 -1.84 -21.30
N ARG A 231 -9.82 -1.25 -21.62
CA ARG A 231 -9.73 -0.07 -22.49
C ARG A 231 -10.32 -0.33 -23.87
N ASP A 232 -10.06 -1.49 -24.46
CA ASP A 232 -10.62 -1.91 -25.77
C ASP A 232 -12.14 -2.04 -25.72
N LYS A 233 -12.71 -2.28 -24.54
CA LYS A 233 -14.16 -2.27 -24.27
C LYS A 233 -14.72 -0.93 -23.81
N GLY A 234 -13.91 0.13 -23.88
CA GLY A 234 -14.32 1.50 -23.56
C GLY A 234 -14.21 1.88 -22.06
N LEU A 235 -13.63 1.03 -21.23
CA LEU A 235 -13.42 1.33 -19.81
C LEU A 235 -11.95 1.62 -19.52
N VAL A 236 -11.64 2.90 -19.27
CA VAL A 236 -10.26 3.36 -18.97
C VAL A 236 -10.04 3.36 -17.47
N LEU A 237 -9.03 2.64 -17.01
CA LEU A 237 -8.53 2.69 -15.63
C LEU A 237 -7.40 3.72 -15.54
N HIS A 238 -7.37 4.48 -14.43
CA HIS A 238 -6.48 5.62 -14.26
C HIS A 238 -5.29 5.35 -13.35
N HIS A 239 -5.31 4.26 -12.56
CA HIS A 239 -4.16 3.86 -11.76
C HIS A 239 -4.04 2.33 -11.64
N LEU A 240 -2.80 1.90 -11.41
CA LEU A 240 -2.44 0.53 -11.11
C LEU A 240 -1.80 0.53 -9.71
N ASP A 241 -2.38 -0.21 -8.77
CA ASP A 241 -1.80 -0.50 -7.47
C ASP A 241 -1.13 -1.88 -7.53
N MET A 242 0.18 -1.91 -7.47
CA MET A 242 0.96 -3.16 -7.52
C MET A 242 1.13 -3.83 -6.15
N GLY A 243 0.49 -3.26 -5.13
CA GLY A 243 0.64 -3.69 -3.75
C GLY A 243 1.98 -3.33 -3.14
N GLY A 244 2.38 -4.08 -2.16
CA GLY A 244 3.65 -3.92 -1.46
C GLY A 244 4.35 -5.26 -1.25
N GLY A 245 5.05 -5.41 -0.12
CA GLY A 245 5.65 -6.67 0.26
C GLY A 245 7.09 -6.85 -0.17
N LEU A 246 7.75 -5.79 -0.70
CA LEU A 246 9.19 -5.83 -1.00
C LEU A 246 9.96 -6.27 0.24
N GLY A 247 10.81 -7.28 0.08
CA GLY A 247 11.57 -7.89 1.15
C GLY A 247 12.57 -6.92 1.80
N ILE A 248 12.84 -7.15 3.07
CA ILE A 248 13.87 -6.43 3.81
C ILE A 248 14.94 -7.41 4.30
N GLN A 249 16.10 -6.91 4.59
CA GLN A 249 17.20 -7.68 5.17
C GLN A 249 16.89 -8.05 6.61
N TYR A 250 16.80 -9.35 6.92
CA TYR A 250 16.71 -9.89 8.27
C TYR A 250 18.06 -10.40 8.77
N ARG A 251 18.89 -10.94 7.87
CA ARG A 251 20.19 -11.51 8.17
C ARG A 251 21.27 -10.77 7.38
N PRO A 252 22.52 -10.77 7.85
CA PRO A 252 23.62 -10.11 7.13
C PRO A 252 23.82 -10.59 5.69
N GLU A 253 23.50 -11.84 5.41
CA GLU A 253 23.63 -12.47 4.09
C GLU A 253 22.47 -12.16 3.14
N ASP A 254 21.32 -11.67 3.65
CA ASP A 254 20.17 -11.35 2.82
C ASP A 254 20.46 -10.12 1.93
N GLN A 255 20.12 -10.24 0.66
CA GLN A 255 20.27 -9.17 -0.33
C GLN A 255 18.94 -8.88 -1.04
N PRO A 256 17.93 -8.36 -0.33
CA PRO A 256 16.65 -8.03 -0.96
C PRO A 256 16.82 -6.92 -1.99
N PRO A 257 15.99 -6.90 -3.04
CA PRO A 257 16.02 -5.83 -4.04
C PRO A 257 15.67 -4.49 -3.42
N THR A 258 16.24 -3.42 -3.97
CA THR A 258 15.90 -2.05 -3.60
C THR A 258 14.61 -1.59 -4.31
N PRO A 259 13.94 -0.53 -3.83
CA PRO A 259 12.84 0.10 -4.58
C PRO A 259 13.22 0.43 -6.03
N GLN A 260 14.41 0.98 -6.26
CA GLN A 260 14.93 1.30 -7.59
C GLN A 260 15.06 0.05 -8.47
N THR A 261 15.56 -1.06 -7.92
CA THR A 261 15.74 -2.32 -8.66
C THR A 261 14.39 -2.89 -9.11
N LEU A 262 13.36 -2.80 -8.24
CA LEU A 262 12.01 -3.25 -8.55
C LEU A 262 11.30 -2.32 -9.52
N LEU A 263 11.30 -1.02 -9.26
CA LEU A 263 10.43 -0.08 -9.96
C LEU A 263 10.94 0.33 -11.34
N ARG A 264 12.24 0.25 -11.59
CA ARG A 264 12.80 0.54 -12.92
C ARG A 264 12.23 -0.33 -14.05
N PRO A 265 12.17 -1.67 -13.95
CA PRO A 265 11.51 -2.48 -14.98
C PRO A 265 9.99 -2.27 -15.01
N VAL A 266 9.31 -2.08 -13.86
CA VAL A 266 7.86 -1.80 -13.83
C VAL A 266 7.54 -0.53 -14.61
N ARG A 267 8.31 0.54 -14.45
CA ARG A 267 8.13 1.80 -15.21
C ARG A 267 8.21 1.57 -16.72
N ARG A 268 9.18 0.79 -17.18
CA ARG A 268 9.31 0.47 -18.62
C ARG A 268 8.08 -0.25 -19.17
N MET A 269 7.53 -1.20 -18.41
CA MET A 269 6.30 -1.91 -18.79
C MET A 269 5.09 -0.98 -18.92
N MET A 270 5.06 0.12 -18.15
CA MET A 270 3.96 1.11 -18.21
C MET A 270 4.12 2.11 -19.36
N GLU A 271 5.31 2.26 -19.93
CA GLU A 271 5.61 3.13 -21.08
C GLU A 271 5.30 2.44 -22.43
N GLU A 272 5.29 1.10 -22.46
CA GLU A 272 4.94 0.26 -23.62
C GLU A 272 3.41 0.13 -23.80
#